data_b20653277d705a19c1ae32cb68c0cf48
#
_entry.id   b20653277d705a19c1ae32cb68c0cf48
#
_cell.length_a   1.000
_cell.length_b   1.000
_cell.length_c   1.000
_cell.angle_alpha   90.00
_cell.angle_beta   90.00
_cell.angle_gamma   90.00
#
_symmetry.space_group_name_H-M   'P 1'
#
loop_
_entity.id
_entity.type
_entity.pdbx_description
1 polymer ?
#
loop_
_entity_poly.entity_id
_entity_poly.type
_entity_poly.pdbx_seq_one_letter_code
_entity_poly.pdbx_strand_id
1 'polypeptide(L)'
;MAHDIAIHALGLVGTPYRYGGNTPDSGFDCSGLIGYVYRARVSVAPPRTVAQLSGWGQPVAGEQLRTGDLVVFGKGRAPHHAGIYVGEGRFVHAPSTGGTVRLDRLNGHYWAAPTVAFRRP
;
A
#
# COMPACT_ATOMS: atom_id res chain seq x y z
N MET A 1 6.94 -12.65 -9.19
CA MET A 1 7.22 -11.30 -8.70
C MET A 1 6.04 -10.69 -7.97
N ALA A 2 4.91 -10.56 -8.64
CA ALA A 2 3.74 -9.96 -8.02
C ALA A 2 3.27 -10.73 -6.79
N HIS A 3 3.31 -12.05 -6.83
CA HIS A 3 2.94 -12.88 -5.68
C HIS A 3 3.92 -12.72 -4.53
N ASP A 4 5.20 -12.53 -4.82
CA ASP A 4 6.21 -12.32 -3.78
C ASP A 4 5.95 -11.02 -3.02
N ILE A 5 5.53 -9.99 -3.72
CA ILE A 5 5.17 -8.71 -3.10
C ILE A 5 4.00 -8.91 -2.14
N ALA A 6 2.95 -9.58 -2.59
CA ALA A 6 1.77 -9.81 -1.75
C ALA A 6 2.08 -10.68 -0.54
N ILE A 7 2.83 -11.76 -0.73
CA ILE A 7 3.19 -12.66 0.38
C ILE A 7 4.03 -11.92 1.41
N HIS A 8 4.99 -11.12 0.96
CA HIS A 8 5.82 -10.35 1.88
C HIS A 8 4.97 -9.35 2.67
N ALA A 9 4.09 -8.62 1.98
CA ALA A 9 3.21 -7.66 2.62
C ALA A 9 2.31 -8.33 3.66
N LEU A 10 1.71 -9.47 3.32
CA LEU A 10 0.87 -10.23 4.23
C LEU A 10 1.62 -10.67 5.47
N GLY A 11 2.90 -11.04 5.32
CA GLY A 11 3.73 -11.44 6.43
C GLY A 11 4.06 -10.32 7.41
N LEU A 12 3.82 -9.08 7.03
CA LEU A 12 4.08 -7.91 7.89
C LEU A 12 2.84 -7.44 8.65
N VAL A 13 1.68 -8.06 8.42
CA VAL A 13 0.45 -7.73 9.16
C VAL A 13 0.70 -7.92 10.65
N GLY A 14 0.30 -6.92 11.44
CA GLY A 14 0.55 -6.91 12.88
C GLY A 14 1.73 -6.05 13.31
N THR A 15 2.60 -5.66 12.37
CA THR A 15 3.71 -4.76 12.68
C THR A 15 3.15 -3.40 13.11
N PRO A 16 3.67 -2.79 14.18
CA PRO A 16 3.13 -1.50 14.62
C PRO A 16 3.29 -0.39 13.59
N TYR A 17 2.32 0.50 13.56
CA TYR A 17 2.43 1.74 12.80
C TYR A 17 3.43 2.66 13.49
N ARG A 18 4.29 3.31 12.69
CA ARG A 18 5.19 4.33 13.21
C ARG A 18 5.37 5.41 12.16
N TYR A 19 5.05 6.63 12.52
CA TYR A 19 5.23 7.77 11.63
C TYR A 19 6.71 7.87 11.21
N GLY A 20 6.96 7.93 9.90
CA GLY A 20 8.31 7.94 9.36
C GLY A 20 9.00 6.58 9.36
N GLY A 21 8.37 5.53 9.88
CA GLY A 21 8.97 4.21 9.96
C GLY A 21 8.99 3.49 8.63
N ASN A 22 10.04 2.71 8.39
CA ASN A 22 10.22 1.98 7.14
C ASN A 22 10.93 0.65 7.32
N THR A 23 10.97 0.09 8.53
CA THR A 23 11.54 -1.22 8.80
C THR A 23 10.63 -2.01 9.74
N PRO A 24 10.71 -3.36 9.72
CA PRO A 24 9.92 -4.17 10.63
C PRO A 24 10.23 -3.90 12.09
N ASP A 25 11.46 -3.58 12.41
CA ASP A 25 11.88 -3.32 13.79
C ASP A 25 11.34 -2.00 14.32
N SER A 26 11.34 -0.96 13.48
CA SER A 26 10.87 0.36 13.89
C SER A 26 9.36 0.51 13.74
N GLY A 27 8.73 -0.29 12.88
CA GLY A 27 7.35 -0.10 12.43
C GLY A 27 7.30 0.65 11.12
N PHE A 28 6.09 0.80 10.58
CA PHE A 28 5.89 1.39 9.25
C PHE A 28 4.83 2.48 9.26
N ASP A 29 5.04 3.53 8.47
CA ASP A 29 3.92 4.31 7.96
C ASP A 29 3.51 3.71 6.59
N CYS A 30 2.49 4.30 5.93
CA CYS A 30 1.94 3.69 4.71
C CYS A 30 2.95 3.62 3.58
N SER A 31 3.68 4.69 3.31
CA SER A 31 4.67 4.69 2.23
C SER A 31 5.94 3.93 2.63
N GLY A 32 6.25 3.88 3.92
CA GLY A 32 7.37 3.10 4.45
C GLY A 32 7.19 1.62 4.25
N LEU A 33 5.99 1.11 4.48
CA LEU A 33 5.64 -0.28 4.21
C LEU A 33 5.85 -0.63 2.74
N ILE A 34 5.32 0.21 1.85
CA ILE A 34 5.45 0.00 0.41
C ILE A 34 6.92 0.01 0.01
N GLY A 35 7.68 1.00 0.48
CA GLY A 35 9.11 1.10 0.18
C GLY A 35 9.90 -0.13 0.60
N TYR A 36 9.62 -0.63 1.79
CA TYR A 36 10.31 -1.80 2.32
C TYR A 36 10.05 -3.04 1.46
N VAL A 37 8.77 -3.31 1.16
CA VAL A 37 8.39 -4.51 0.41
C VAL A 37 8.94 -4.47 -1.02
N TYR A 38 8.80 -3.34 -1.70
CA TYR A 38 9.25 -3.24 -3.09
C TYR A 38 10.78 -3.31 -3.19
N ARG A 39 11.52 -2.65 -2.32
CA ARG A 39 12.97 -2.75 -2.34
C ARG A 39 13.45 -4.18 -2.08
N ALA A 40 12.78 -4.87 -1.18
CA ALA A 40 13.16 -6.25 -0.84
C ALA A 40 12.85 -7.24 -1.96
N ARG A 41 11.76 -7.02 -2.71
CA ARG A 41 11.27 -8.04 -3.65
C ARG A 41 11.59 -7.73 -5.10
N VAL A 42 11.67 -6.48 -5.48
CA VAL A 42 11.91 -6.11 -6.88
C VAL A 42 13.11 -5.18 -7.05
N SER A 43 13.84 -4.90 -5.99
CA SER A 43 15.05 -4.08 -6.01
C SER A 43 14.80 -2.68 -6.59
N VAL A 44 13.58 -2.18 -6.44
CA VAL A 44 13.21 -0.84 -6.90
C VAL A 44 12.86 0.00 -5.67
N ALA A 45 13.38 1.22 -5.61
CA ALA A 45 13.10 2.12 -4.51
C ALA A 45 11.90 3.01 -4.86
N PRO A 46 10.72 2.75 -4.27
CA PRO A 46 9.56 3.60 -4.52
C PRO A 46 9.77 5.00 -3.95
N PRO A 47 9.02 5.99 -4.45
CA PRO A 47 8.99 7.31 -3.83
C PRO A 47 8.58 7.22 -2.35
N ARG A 48 9.03 8.17 -1.55
CA ARG A 48 8.82 8.12 -0.10
C ARG A 48 7.47 8.68 0.34
N THR A 49 6.78 9.43 -0.50
CA THR A 49 5.51 10.05 -0.13
C THR A 49 4.34 9.46 -0.92
N VAL A 50 3.15 9.51 -0.31
CA VAL A 50 1.92 9.06 -0.98
C VAL A 50 1.64 9.89 -2.22
N ALA A 51 1.88 11.19 -2.15
CA ALA A 51 1.67 12.07 -3.30
C ALA A 51 2.51 11.63 -4.50
N GLN A 52 3.75 11.28 -4.27
CA GLN A 52 4.64 10.80 -5.33
C GLN A 52 4.25 9.40 -5.81
N LEU A 53 3.79 8.54 -4.91
CA LEU A 53 3.32 7.20 -5.28
C LEU A 53 2.13 7.27 -6.23
N SER A 54 1.28 8.28 -6.10
CA SER A 54 0.11 8.42 -6.96
C SER A 54 0.43 8.63 -8.43
N GLY A 55 1.64 9.06 -8.74
CA GLY A 55 2.12 9.22 -10.11
C GLY A 55 3.18 8.21 -10.52
N TRP A 56 3.50 7.27 -9.66
CA TRP A 56 4.58 6.31 -9.89
C TRP A 56 4.09 5.08 -10.64
N GLY A 57 4.88 4.60 -11.60
CA GLY A 57 4.49 3.46 -12.41
C GLY A 57 3.42 3.80 -13.44
N GLN A 58 2.65 2.80 -13.84
CA GLN A 58 1.59 2.96 -14.84
C GLN A 58 0.22 2.96 -14.15
N PRO A 59 -0.73 3.77 -14.65
CA PRO A 59 -2.10 3.69 -14.13
C PRO A 59 -2.73 2.36 -14.52
N VAL A 60 -3.59 1.85 -13.64
CA VAL A 60 -4.26 0.57 -13.84
C VAL A 60 -5.76 0.80 -13.67
N ALA A 61 -6.56 0.29 -14.61
CA ALA A 61 -8.00 0.31 -14.48
C ALA A 61 -8.43 -0.70 -13.40
N GLY A 62 -9.53 -0.41 -12.70
CA GLY A 62 -9.99 -1.25 -11.59
C GLY A 62 -10.21 -2.70 -11.98
N GLU A 63 -10.77 -2.95 -13.16
CA GLU A 63 -11.01 -4.32 -13.64
C GLU A 63 -9.73 -5.05 -14.05
N GLN A 64 -8.60 -4.36 -14.13
CA GLN A 64 -7.31 -4.95 -14.46
C GLN A 64 -6.37 -5.02 -13.26
N LEU A 65 -6.87 -4.73 -12.09
CA LEU A 65 -6.09 -4.72 -10.86
C LEU A 65 -5.52 -6.11 -10.59
N ARG A 66 -4.23 -6.17 -10.25
CA ARG A 66 -3.51 -7.41 -9.99
C ARG A 66 -2.82 -7.37 -8.65
N THR A 67 -2.62 -8.55 -8.08
CA THR A 67 -1.80 -8.72 -6.88
C THR A 67 -0.44 -8.04 -7.05
N GLY A 68 -0.06 -7.24 -6.09
CA GLY A 68 1.20 -6.49 -6.14
C GLY A 68 1.05 -5.06 -6.60
N ASP A 69 -0.10 -4.68 -7.16
CA ASP A 69 -0.35 -3.30 -7.54
C ASP A 69 -0.51 -2.42 -6.30
N LEU A 70 -0.31 -1.13 -6.46
CA LEU A 70 -0.57 -0.17 -5.41
C LEU A 70 -2.00 0.35 -5.47
N VAL A 71 -2.58 0.54 -4.32
CA VAL A 71 -3.88 1.18 -4.16
C VAL A 71 -3.63 2.53 -3.49
N VAL A 72 -4.07 3.62 -4.13
CA VAL A 72 -3.84 4.97 -3.61
C VAL A 72 -5.19 5.61 -3.32
N PHE A 73 -5.35 6.09 -2.10
CA PHE A 73 -6.60 6.70 -1.64
C PHE A 73 -6.43 8.20 -1.57
N GLY A 74 -7.43 8.93 -2.06
CA GLY A 74 -7.45 10.36 -1.96
C GLY A 74 -8.88 10.84 -1.85
N LYS A 75 -9.14 11.77 -0.96
CA LYS A 75 -10.48 12.29 -0.76
C LYS A 75 -10.60 13.62 -1.49
N GLY A 76 -11.23 13.57 -2.66
CA GLY A 76 -11.43 14.73 -3.48
C GLY A 76 -10.23 15.02 -4.37
N ARG A 77 -9.09 15.41 -3.84
CA ARG A 77 -8.00 15.90 -4.66
C ARG A 77 -6.60 15.45 -4.25
N ALA A 78 -6.33 15.32 -2.97
CA ALA A 78 -4.98 15.01 -2.50
C ALA A 78 -4.87 13.57 -2.07
N PRO A 79 -3.94 12.78 -2.65
CA PRO A 79 -3.68 11.43 -2.15
C PRO A 79 -3.16 11.51 -0.72
N HIS A 80 -3.74 10.71 0.17
CA HIS A 80 -3.35 10.75 1.58
C HIS A 80 -2.98 9.38 2.16
N HIS A 81 -3.23 8.30 1.41
CA HIS A 81 -2.96 6.96 1.91
C HIS A 81 -2.73 6.01 0.76
N ALA A 82 -1.97 4.95 1.01
CA ALA A 82 -1.69 3.93 0.00
C ALA A 82 -1.47 2.58 0.65
N GLY A 83 -1.70 1.53 -0.12
CA GLY A 83 -1.47 0.16 0.30
C GLY A 83 -1.09 -0.73 -0.86
N ILE A 84 -0.92 -2.02 -0.59
CA ILE A 84 -0.53 -3.03 -1.56
C ILE A 84 -1.69 -3.99 -1.77
N TYR A 85 -2.14 -4.11 -3.01
CA TYR A 85 -3.21 -5.05 -3.35
C TYR A 85 -2.69 -6.49 -3.28
N VAL A 86 -3.42 -7.35 -2.60
CA VAL A 86 -3.00 -8.75 -2.41
C VAL A 86 -3.95 -9.75 -3.03
N GLY A 87 -4.91 -9.27 -3.81
CA GLY A 87 -5.88 -10.13 -4.49
C GLY A 87 -7.22 -10.20 -3.77
N GLU A 88 -8.24 -10.67 -4.48
CA GLU A 88 -9.57 -10.91 -3.94
C GLU A 88 -10.20 -9.69 -3.25
N GLY A 89 -9.94 -8.52 -3.78
CA GLY A 89 -10.51 -7.30 -3.24
C GLY A 89 -9.90 -6.82 -1.94
N ARG A 90 -8.71 -7.31 -1.57
CA ARG A 90 -8.05 -6.99 -0.28
C ARG A 90 -6.71 -6.30 -0.49
N PHE A 91 -6.34 -5.50 0.48
CA PHE A 91 -5.06 -4.81 0.46
C PHE A 91 -4.42 -4.76 1.85
N VAL A 92 -3.10 -4.69 1.87
CA VAL A 92 -2.31 -4.56 3.10
C VAL A 92 -1.81 -3.13 3.19
N HIS A 93 -1.96 -2.52 4.35
CA HIS A 93 -1.58 -1.12 4.56
C HIS A 93 -1.28 -0.83 6.02
N ALA A 94 -0.64 0.32 6.26
CA ALA A 94 -0.36 0.83 7.60
C ALA A 94 -1.17 2.11 7.81
N PRO A 95 -2.38 2.03 8.38
CA PRO A 95 -3.34 3.13 8.29
C PRO A 95 -3.13 4.29 9.25
N SER A 96 -2.70 4.06 10.50
CA SER A 96 -2.67 5.18 11.43
C SER A 96 -1.87 4.89 12.68
N THR A 97 -1.45 5.99 13.32
CA THR A 97 -0.77 5.96 14.62
C THR A 97 -1.57 5.19 15.65
N GLY A 98 -0.89 4.34 16.41
CA GLY A 98 -1.53 3.51 17.43
C GLY A 98 -2.08 2.21 16.89
N GLY A 99 -2.10 2.04 15.57
CA GLY A 99 -2.55 0.81 14.94
C GLY A 99 -1.40 -0.06 14.49
N THR A 100 -1.73 -1.01 13.62
CA THR A 100 -0.76 -1.95 13.06
C THR A 100 -0.95 -2.03 11.55
N VAL A 101 0.02 -2.61 10.87
CA VAL A 101 -0.16 -3.07 9.47
C VAL A 101 -1.33 -4.06 9.49
N ARG A 102 -2.26 -3.88 8.56
CA ARG A 102 -3.48 -4.68 8.56
C ARG A 102 -3.95 -5.01 7.16
N LEU A 103 -4.81 -6.03 7.08
CA LEU A 103 -5.47 -6.45 5.84
C LEU A 103 -6.91 -5.94 5.87
N ASP A 104 -7.30 -5.23 4.81
CA ASP A 104 -8.66 -4.71 4.70
C ASP A 104 -9.23 -4.97 3.31
N ARG A 105 -10.54 -4.83 3.15
CA ARG A 105 -11.22 -4.95 1.87
C ARG A 105 -11.35 -3.60 1.20
N LEU A 106 -11.15 -3.55 -0.12
CA LEU A 106 -11.32 -2.32 -0.88
C LEU A 106 -12.74 -1.78 -0.80
N ASN A 107 -13.72 -2.68 -0.79
CA ASN A 107 -15.13 -2.32 -0.70
C ASN A 107 -15.63 -2.23 0.74
N GLY A 108 -14.72 -2.20 1.70
CA GLY A 108 -15.07 -2.06 3.10
C GLY A 108 -15.67 -0.69 3.41
N HIS A 109 -16.44 -0.62 4.48
CA HIS A 109 -17.16 0.59 4.87
C HIS A 109 -16.27 1.84 4.89
N TYR A 110 -15.05 1.69 5.34
CA TYR A 110 -14.11 2.80 5.49
C TYR A 110 -13.46 3.23 4.19
N TRP A 111 -13.15 2.27 3.33
CA TRP A 111 -12.23 2.48 2.20
C TRP A 111 -12.94 2.62 0.87
N ALA A 112 -14.24 2.34 0.82
CA ALA A 112 -15.01 2.47 -0.41
C ALA A 112 -15.36 3.92 -0.75
N ALA A 113 -15.44 4.80 0.25
CA ALA A 113 -15.86 6.18 0.05
C ALA A 113 -14.80 7.08 -0.60
N PRO A 114 -13.50 6.99 -0.27
CA PRO A 114 -12.48 7.80 -0.94
C PRO A 114 -12.31 7.38 -2.39
N THR A 115 -11.88 8.33 -3.21
CA THR A 115 -11.48 8.03 -4.59
C THR A 115 -10.25 7.12 -4.56
N VAL A 116 -10.27 6.07 -5.37
CA VAL A 116 -9.21 5.09 -5.41
C VAL A 116 -8.55 5.09 -6.78
N ALA A 117 -7.22 5.16 -6.80
CA ALA A 117 -6.43 5.01 -8.02
C ALA A 117 -5.50 3.81 -7.83
N PHE A 118 -5.18 3.14 -8.94
CA PHE A 118 -4.31 1.97 -8.91
C PHE A 118 -3.07 2.22 -9.75
N ARG A 119 -1.91 1.77 -9.27
CA ARG A 119 -0.63 1.97 -9.95
C ARG A 119 0.12 0.65 -10.01
N ARG A 120 0.80 0.43 -11.13
CA ARG A 120 1.67 -0.75 -11.32
C ARG A 120 3.08 -0.28 -11.60
N PRO A 121 3.95 -0.38 -10.62
CA PRO A 121 5.34 0.06 -10.78
C PRO A 121 6.14 -0.75 -11.78
#